data_30953f5091ecf42a1b6ddda356d1c4e1
#
_entry.id   30953f5091ecf42a1b6ddda356d1c4e1
#
_cell.length_a   1.000
_cell.length_b   1.000
_cell.length_c   1.000
_cell.angle_alpha   90.00
_cell.angle_beta   90.00
_cell.angle_gamma   90.00
#
_symmetry.space_group_name_H-M   'P 1'
#
loop_
_entity.id
_entity.type
_entity.pdbx_description
1 polymer ?
#
loop_
_entity_poly.entity_id
_entity_poly.type
_entity_poly.pdbx_seq_one_letter_code
_entity_poly.pdbx_strand_id
1 'polypeptide(L)'
;DEKVRVRFDNRPKEAVDKMWEWTRKGAPLIVEVGAKDLEKNAVMFRNRIHINQDGWKNFEDVDVFIATVAEKLQAIQDEMLARAKARLDGNIVTDIKTAAEFEAYFANNNVYLDNGGKAPKVAFVRGKWCGDEATLDKLKEMRLTIRCIPFDQSGSEGECLLSGKKGATLDVIYARSY
;
A
#
# COMPACT_ATOMS: atom_id res chain seq x y z
N ASP A 1 -6.27 26.90 -14.81
CA ASP A 1 -7.46 26.00 -14.79
C ASP A 1 -7.00 24.55 -14.76
N GLU A 2 -6.99 23.96 -13.59
CA GLU A 2 -6.75 22.51 -13.46
C GLU A 2 -7.95 21.76 -14.03
N LYS A 3 -7.72 20.98 -15.09
CA LYS A 3 -8.78 20.21 -15.75
C LYS A 3 -9.11 18.95 -14.95
N VAL A 4 -10.15 19.01 -14.15
CA VAL A 4 -10.73 17.83 -13.50
C VAL A 4 -11.48 16.98 -14.52
N ARG A 5 -11.16 15.67 -14.61
CA ARG A 5 -11.89 14.74 -15.48
C ARG A 5 -13.20 14.34 -14.83
N VAL A 6 -14.30 14.69 -15.47
CA VAL A 6 -15.66 14.38 -15.00
C VAL A 6 -16.29 13.32 -15.88
N ARG A 7 -16.97 12.35 -15.26
CA ARG A 7 -17.82 11.38 -15.93
C ARG A 7 -19.26 11.57 -15.46
N PHE A 8 -20.14 11.96 -16.36
CA PHE A 8 -21.57 12.05 -16.08
C PHE A 8 -22.26 10.72 -16.36
N ASP A 9 -23.03 10.21 -15.39
CA ASP A 9 -23.77 8.94 -15.50
C ASP A 9 -25.28 9.20 -15.48
N ASN A 10 -25.85 9.33 -16.67
CA ASN A 10 -27.29 9.53 -16.89
C ASN A 10 -28.05 8.25 -17.25
N ARG A 11 -27.43 7.07 -17.08
CA ARG A 11 -28.10 5.78 -17.40
C ARG A 11 -29.35 5.61 -16.54
N PRO A 12 -30.40 4.93 -17.09
CA PRO A 12 -31.62 4.62 -16.36
C PRO A 12 -31.39 3.45 -15.38
N LYS A 13 -30.64 3.73 -14.31
CA LYS A 13 -30.30 2.80 -13.23
C LYS A 13 -30.54 3.47 -11.89
N GLU A 14 -30.81 2.68 -10.85
CA GLU A 14 -30.91 3.16 -9.49
C GLU A 14 -29.60 3.84 -9.04
N ALA A 15 -29.74 4.93 -8.26
CA ALA A 15 -28.59 5.72 -7.80
C ALA A 15 -27.58 4.89 -6.99
N VAL A 16 -28.08 3.95 -6.18
CA VAL A 16 -27.27 3.05 -5.36
C VAL A 16 -26.44 2.11 -6.23
N ASP A 17 -27.02 1.57 -7.30
CA ASP A 17 -26.30 0.68 -8.23
C ASP A 17 -25.20 1.41 -8.98
N LYS A 18 -25.47 2.64 -9.44
CA LYS A 18 -24.47 3.50 -10.07
C LYS A 18 -23.32 3.82 -9.10
N MET A 19 -23.65 4.20 -7.87
CA MET A 19 -22.67 4.50 -6.82
C MET A 19 -21.73 3.32 -6.59
N TRP A 20 -22.25 2.10 -6.38
CA TRP A 20 -21.42 0.92 -6.15
C TRP A 20 -20.62 0.50 -7.39
N GLU A 21 -21.17 0.69 -8.58
CA GLU A 21 -20.44 0.44 -9.83
C GLU A 21 -19.23 1.36 -9.94
N TRP A 22 -19.38 2.67 -9.70
CA TRP A 22 -18.27 3.62 -9.74
C TRP A 22 -17.30 3.46 -8.58
N THR A 23 -17.80 3.08 -7.41
CA THR A 23 -16.93 2.71 -6.27
C THR A 23 -16.00 1.55 -6.64
N ARG A 24 -16.54 0.48 -7.25
CA ARG A 24 -15.71 -0.66 -7.70
C ARG A 24 -14.74 -0.30 -8.82
N LYS A 25 -15.13 0.62 -9.71
CA LYS A 25 -14.23 1.15 -10.75
C LYS A 25 -13.15 2.10 -10.22
N GLY A 26 -13.25 2.46 -8.95
CA GLY A 26 -12.23 3.26 -8.28
C GLY A 26 -12.37 4.76 -8.45
N ALA A 27 -13.57 5.29 -8.71
CA ALA A 27 -13.80 6.72 -8.73
C ALA A 27 -13.39 7.34 -7.39
N PRO A 28 -12.50 8.35 -7.38
CA PRO A 28 -12.03 8.97 -6.13
C PRO A 28 -13.12 9.77 -5.43
N LEU A 29 -13.94 10.47 -6.20
CA LEU A 29 -15.12 11.19 -5.73
C LEU A 29 -16.33 10.78 -6.57
N ILE A 30 -17.46 10.55 -5.91
CA ILE A 30 -18.76 10.32 -6.54
C ILE A 30 -19.69 11.42 -6.06
N VAL A 31 -20.15 12.26 -6.98
CA VAL A 31 -21.02 13.41 -6.69
C VAL A 31 -22.46 13.03 -7.08
N GLU A 32 -23.39 13.26 -6.19
CA GLU A 32 -24.82 13.13 -6.44
C GLU A 32 -25.49 14.49 -6.23
N VAL A 33 -26.36 14.87 -7.16
CA VAL A 33 -27.09 16.12 -7.10
C VAL A 33 -28.58 15.83 -7.27
N GLY A 34 -29.36 16.05 -6.23
CA GLY A 34 -30.80 15.91 -6.23
C GLY A 34 -31.49 17.28 -6.24
N ALA A 35 -32.82 17.30 -6.44
CA ALA A 35 -33.60 18.54 -6.46
C ALA A 35 -33.42 19.35 -5.16
N LYS A 36 -33.42 18.67 -4.00
CA LYS A 36 -33.23 19.33 -2.69
C LYS A 36 -31.83 19.91 -2.50
N ASP A 37 -30.83 19.35 -3.17
CA ASP A 37 -29.45 19.85 -3.11
C ASP A 37 -29.34 21.12 -3.95
N LEU A 38 -29.99 21.15 -5.12
CA LEU A 38 -30.06 22.34 -5.98
C LEU A 38 -30.76 23.52 -5.29
N GLU A 39 -31.87 23.28 -4.60
CA GLU A 39 -32.58 24.31 -3.84
C GLU A 39 -31.71 24.97 -2.77
N LYS A 40 -30.73 24.23 -2.25
CA LYS A 40 -29.80 24.68 -1.19
C LYS A 40 -28.46 25.13 -1.71
N ASN A 41 -28.26 25.19 -3.02
CA ASN A 41 -26.97 25.39 -3.66
C ASN A 41 -25.88 24.45 -3.08
N ALA A 42 -26.22 23.17 -2.90
CA ALA A 42 -25.35 22.19 -2.28
C ALA A 42 -25.10 20.97 -3.19
N VAL A 43 -24.01 20.30 -2.94
CA VAL A 43 -23.71 18.98 -3.53
C VAL A 43 -23.48 17.97 -2.42
N MET A 44 -23.90 16.72 -2.66
CA MET A 44 -23.50 15.60 -1.86
C MET A 44 -22.42 14.83 -2.61
N PHE A 45 -21.33 14.53 -1.92
CA PHE A 45 -20.26 13.70 -2.51
C PHE A 45 -19.77 12.61 -1.56
N ARG A 46 -19.28 11.52 -2.14
CA ARG A 46 -18.64 10.42 -1.43
C ARG A 46 -17.16 10.39 -1.72
N ASN A 47 -16.37 10.26 -0.65
CA ASN A 47 -14.92 10.16 -0.72
C ASN A 47 -14.49 8.69 -0.63
N ARG A 48 -13.78 8.20 -1.63
CA ARG A 48 -13.28 6.82 -1.73
C ARG A 48 -12.47 6.35 -0.52
N ILE A 49 -11.72 7.23 0.14
CA ILE A 49 -10.85 6.87 1.25
C ILE A 49 -11.66 6.35 2.44
N HIS A 50 -12.90 6.83 2.60
CA HIS A 50 -13.75 6.58 3.75
C HIS A 50 -14.95 5.67 3.46
N ILE A 51 -14.85 4.73 2.51
CA ILE A 51 -15.94 3.84 2.15
C ILE A 51 -16.54 3.18 3.39
N ASN A 52 -17.84 3.37 3.63
CA ASN A 52 -18.59 2.89 4.79
C ASN A 52 -18.05 3.35 6.16
N GLN A 53 -17.34 4.46 6.21
CA GLN A 53 -16.80 5.07 7.43
C GLN A 53 -17.28 6.51 7.55
N ASP A 54 -17.01 7.15 8.69
CA ASP A 54 -17.21 8.57 8.86
C ASP A 54 -16.40 9.35 7.81
N GLY A 55 -17.02 10.41 7.25
CA GLY A 55 -16.42 11.16 6.14
C GLY A 55 -16.61 10.55 4.75
N TRP A 56 -17.27 9.38 4.61
CA TRP A 56 -17.59 8.86 3.30
C TRP A 56 -18.60 9.74 2.56
N LYS A 57 -19.69 10.15 3.23
CA LYS A 57 -20.72 11.02 2.68
C LYS A 57 -20.58 12.44 3.24
N ASN A 58 -20.42 13.41 2.35
CA ASN A 58 -20.20 14.80 2.67
C ASN A 58 -21.20 15.69 1.93
N PHE A 59 -21.49 16.86 2.50
CA PHE A 59 -22.30 17.90 1.89
C PHE A 59 -21.53 19.20 1.91
N GLU A 60 -21.57 19.93 0.82
CA GLU A 60 -20.85 21.20 0.70
C GLU A 60 -21.59 22.14 -0.27
N ASP A 61 -21.40 23.43 -0.11
CA ASP A 61 -21.84 24.43 -1.08
C ASP A 61 -21.22 24.18 -2.45
N VAL A 62 -21.97 24.37 -3.53
CA VAL A 62 -21.54 24.11 -4.91
C VAL A 62 -20.29 24.91 -5.28
N ASP A 63 -20.28 26.21 -4.95
CA ASP A 63 -19.18 27.09 -5.34
C ASP A 63 -17.89 26.74 -4.59
N VAL A 64 -18.01 26.36 -3.31
CA VAL A 64 -16.89 25.86 -2.49
C VAL A 64 -16.39 24.53 -3.06
N PHE A 65 -17.28 23.61 -3.39
CA PHE A 65 -16.90 22.33 -3.98
C PHE A 65 -16.14 22.51 -5.30
N ILE A 66 -16.66 23.37 -6.19
CA ILE A 66 -16.01 23.64 -7.49
C ILE A 66 -14.62 24.25 -7.28
N ALA A 67 -14.48 25.18 -6.33
CA ALA A 67 -13.20 25.80 -6.02
C ALA A 67 -12.16 24.83 -5.45
N THR A 68 -12.59 23.80 -4.72
CA THR A 68 -11.71 22.91 -3.93
C THR A 68 -11.62 21.49 -4.43
N VAL A 69 -12.36 21.10 -5.47
CA VAL A 69 -12.41 19.71 -5.94
C VAL A 69 -11.06 19.17 -6.41
N ALA A 70 -10.22 20.00 -7.01
CA ALA A 70 -8.87 19.60 -7.43
C ALA A 70 -7.99 19.29 -6.22
N GLU A 71 -8.03 20.12 -5.17
CA GLU A 71 -7.32 19.90 -3.91
C GLU A 71 -7.82 18.62 -3.20
N LYS A 72 -9.14 18.38 -3.21
CA LYS A 72 -9.73 17.16 -2.65
C LYS A 72 -9.22 15.90 -3.37
N LEU A 73 -9.11 15.95 -4.69
CA LEU A 73 -8.57 14.84 -5.50
C LEU A 73 -7.10 14.60 -5.19
N GLN A 74 -6.31 15.67 -5.05
CA GLN A 74 -4.90 15.56 -4.67
C GLN A 74 -4.75 14.98 -3.26
N ALA A 75 -5.52 15.45 -2.29
CA ALA A 75 -5.51 14.92 -0.93
C ALA A 75 -5.84 13.42 -0.87
N ILE A 76 -6.80 12.93 -1.69
CA ILE A 76 -7.12 11.52 -1.83
C ILE A 76 -5.90 10.74 -2.36
N GLN A 77 -5.23 11.26 -3.37
CA GLN A 77 -4.04 10.64 -3.97
C GLN A 77 -2.91 10.53 -2.95
N ASP A 78 -2.64 11.62 -2.23
CA ASP A 78 -1.58 11.69 -1.23
C ASP A 78 -1.84 10.75 -0.06
N GLU A 79 -3.07 10.68 0.42
CA GLU A 79 -3.43 9.77 1.50
C GLU A 79 -3.35 8.29 1.07
N MET A 80 -3.80 7.96 -0.13
CA MET A 80 -3.65 6.59 -0.67
C MET A 80 -2.18 6.20 -0.76
N LEU A 81 -1.31 7.10 -1.23
CA LEU A 81 0.13 6.88 -1.29
C LEU A 81 0.72 6.72 0.11
N ALA A 82 0.37 7.59 1.04
CA ALA A 82 0.84 7.53 2.42
C ALA A 82 0.46 6.21 3.10
N ARG A 83 -0.79 5.76 2.94
CA ARG A 83 -1.26 4.45 3.46
C ARG A 83 -0.49 3.27 2.83
N ALA A 84 -0.24 3.32 1.52
CA ALA A 84 0.51 2.28 0.82
C ALA A 84 1.97 2.24 1.29
N LYS A 85 2.62 3.39 1.43
CA LYS A 85 3.99 3.49 1.97
C LYS A 85 4.07 3.00 3.41
N ALA A 86 3.19 3.47 4.29
CA ALA A 86 3.18 3.04 5.69
C ALA A 86 2.99 1.52 5.81
N ARG A 87 2.14 0.93 4.97
CA ARG A 87 1.96 -0.53 4.92
C ARG A 87 3.22 -1.24 4.43
N LEU A 88 3.91 -0.72 3.42
CA LEU A 88 5.15 -1.29 2.92
C LEU A 88 6.25 -1.20 3.99
N ASP A 89 6.48 -0.01 4.51
CA ASP A 89 7.54 0.27 5.49
C ASP A 89 7.35 -0.54 6.78
N GLY A 90 6.09 -0.64 7.25
CA GLY A 90 5.73 -1.48 8.42
C GLY A 90 5.91 -2.98 8.21
N ASN A 91 6.09 -3.44 6.96
CA ASN A 91 6.37 -4.84 6.63
C ASN A 91 7.84 -5.11 6.26
N ILE A 92 8.71 -4.11 6.32
CA ILE A 92 10.16 -4.28 6.12
C ILE A 92 10.84 -4.34 7.48
N VAL A 93 11.37 -5.51 7.80
CA VAL A 93 12.15 -5.76 9.02
C VAL A 93 13.60 -5.36 8.79
N THR A 94 14.15 -4.54 9.65
CA THR A 94 15.50 -3.97 9.51
C THR A 94 16.44 -4.24 10.69
N ASP A 95 15.94 -4.88 11.73
CA ASP A 95 16.64 -5.17 12.98
C ASP A 95 17.39 -6.51 13.01
N ILE A 96 17.22 -7.33 11.98
CA ILE A 96 17.98 -8.58 11.77
C ILE A 96 19.39 -8.24 11.26
N LYS A 97 20.41 -8.59 12.04
CA LYS A 97 21.81 -8.20 11.76
C LYS A 97 22.75 -9.38 11.52
N THR A 98 22.37 -10.58 11.91
CA THR A 98 23.21 -11.79 11.79
C THR A 98 22.54 -12.88 10.97
N ALA A 99 23.34 -13.79 10.43
CA ALA A 99 22.82 -14.95 9.68
C ALA A 99 21.96 -15.85 10.58
N ALA A 100 22.32 -16.01 11.84
CA ALA A 100 21.55 -16.82 12.79
C ALA A 100 20.17 -16.23 13.08
N GLU A 101 20.08 -14.91 13.29
CA GLU A 101 18.80 -14.21 13.45
C GLU A 101 17.93 -14.34 12.19
N PHE A 102 18.53 -14.25 11.01
CA PHE A 102 17.85 -14.38 9.73
C PHE A 102 17.24 -15.78 9.55
N GLU A 103 17.99 -16.82 9.82
CA GLU A 103 17.50 -18.20 9.77
C GLU A 103 16.37 -18.42 10.79
N ALA A 104 16.55 -17.98 12.03
CA ALA A 104 15.53 -18.09 13.08
C ALA A 104 14.25 -17.33 12.73
N TYR A 105 14.38 -16.15 12.15
CA TYR A 105 13.24 -15.35 11.72
C TYR A 105 12.38 -16.09 10.70
N PHE A 106 12.97 -16.65 9.66
CA PHE A 106 12.22 -17.35 8.62
C PHE A 106 11.80 -18.78 9.02
N ALA A 107 12.52 -19.44 9.92
CA ALA A 107 12.12 -20.77 10.43
C ALA A 107 10.83 -20.69 11.26
N ASN A 108 10.66 -19.66 12.08
CA ASN A 108 9.58 -19.54 13.06
C ASN A 108 8.42 -18.65 12.60
N ASN A 109 8.50 -18.07 11.40
CA ASN A 109 7.60 -17.02 10.96
C ASN A 109 6.34 -17.55 10.26
N ASN A 110 5.52 -18.29 11.01
CA ASN A 110 4.18 -18.69 10.59
C ASN A 110 3.15 -17.86 11.35
N VAL A 111 2.20 -17.26 10.64
CA VAL A 111 1.03 -16.60 11.20
C VAL A 111 -0.11 -17.61 11.19
N TYR A 112 -0.83 -17.72 12.31
CA TYR A 112 -2.08 -18.47 12.33
C TYR A 112 -3.16 -17.61 11.68
N LEU A 113 -3.86 -18.18 10.71
CA LEU A 113 -5.01 -17.55 10.07
C LEU A 113 -6.27 -17.77 10.93
N ASP A 114 -7.26 -16.89 10.81
CA ASP A 114 -8.54 -16.98 11.55
C ASP A 114 -9.28 -18.31 11.30
N ASN A 115 -9.00 -18.98 10.21
CA ASN A 115 -9.54 -20.31 9.86
C ASN A 115 -8.73 -21.49 10.45
N GLY A 116 -7.79 -21.23 11.36
CA GLY A 116 -6.91 -22.25 11.96
C GLY A 116 -5.76 -22.74 11.06
N GLY A 117 -5.66 -22.23 9.83
CA GLY A 117 -4.55 -22.53 8.94
C GLY A 117 -3.28 -21.77 9.36
N LYS A 118 -2.11 -22.29 8.93
CA LYS A 118 -0.82 -21.61 9.07
C LYS A 118 -0.44 -21.00 7.71
N ALA A 119 -0.16 -19.71 7.67
CA ALA A 119 0.45 -19.07 6.53
C ALA A 119 1.81 -18.47 6.93
N PRO A 120 2.79 -18.47 6.03
CA PRO A 120 4.02 -17.73 6.29
C PRO A 120 3.70 -16.25 6.45
N LYS A 121 4.25 -15.60 7.47
CA LYS A 121 4.15 -14.14 7.61
C LYS A 121 4.80 -13.50 6.38
N VAL A 122 4.04 -12.75 5.63
CA VAL A 122 4.55 -11.99 4.50
C VAL A 122 5.29 -10.78 5.04
N ALA A 123 6.59 -10.91 5.22
CA ALA A 123 7.45 -9.82 5.63
C ALA A 123 8.68 -9.79 4.73
N PHE A 124 9.17 -8.59 4.51
CA PHE A 124 10.43 -8.34 3.85
C PHE A 124 11.51 -8.18 4.92
N VAL A 125 12.70 -8.69 4.68
CA VAL A 125 13.88 -8.42 5.52
C VAL A 125 14.86 -7.61 4.70
N ARG A 126 15.22 -6.42 5.16
CA ARG A 126 16.31 -5.64 4.60
C ARG A 126 17.58 -5.93 5.40
N GLY A 127 18.59 -6.41 4.71
CA GLY A 127 19.86 -6.71 5.37
C GLY A 127 21.02 -6.89 4.41
N LYS A 128 22.19 -7.19 4.95
CA LYS A 128 23.44 -7.23 4.18
C LYS A 128 23.62 -8.52 3.39
N TRP A 129 24.17 -8.37 2.19
CA TRP A 129 24.62 -9.46 1.34
C TRP A 129 26.07 -9.19 0.85
N CYS A 130 26.87 -10.23 0.80
CA CYS A 130 28.27 -10.15 0.35
C CYS A 130 28.45 -10.15 -1.17
N GLY A 131 27.37 -10.26 -1.95
CA GLY A 131 27.42 -10.34 -3.42
C GLY A 131 27.89 -11.69 -3.98
N ASP A 132 28.12 -12.69 -3.12
CA ASP A 132 28.61 -14.01 -3.53
C ASP A 132 27.44 -14.91 -3.98
N GLU A 133 27.40 -15.22 -5.28
CA GLU A 133 26.33 -16.02 -5.88
C GLU A 133 26.24 -17.43 -5.29
N ALA A 134 27.34 -17.99 -4.77
CA ALA A 134 27.32 -19.29 -4.10
C ALA A 134 26.40 -19.30 -2.86
N THR A 135 26.11 -18.13 -2.27
CA THR A 135 25.18 -18.02 -1.13
C THR A 135 23.71 -18.11 -1.54
N LEU A 136 23.40 -17.99 -2.83
CA LEU A 136 22.00 -18.02 -3.32
C LEU A 136 21.37 -19.41 -3.23
N ASP A 137 22.15 -20.47 -3.20
CA ASP A 137 21.62 -21.83 -3.03
C ASP A 137 20.97 -21.99 -1.65
N LYS A 138 21.53 -21.38 -0.61
CA LYS A 138 20.92 -21.32 0.72
C LYS A 138 19.54 -20.64 0.71
N LEU A 139 19.36 -19.59 -0.09
CA LEU A 139 18.03 -18.98 -0.26
C LEU A 139 17.02 -19.96 -0.86
N LYS A 140 17.42 -20.74 -1.85
CA LYS A 140 16.54 -21.74 -2.46
C LYS A 140 16.09 -22.79 -1.44
N GLU A 141 17.02 -23.29 -0.62
CA GLU A 141 16.72 -24.24 0.47
C GLU A 141 15.71 -23.64 1.47
N MET A 142 15.86 -22.37 1.81
CA MET A 142 14.95 -21.64 2.71
C MET A 142 13.66 -21.18 2.02
N ARG A 143 13.49 -21.41 0.73
CA ARG A 143 12.39 -20.89 -0.12
C ARG A 143 12.29 -19.37 -0.05
N LEU A 144 13.43 -18.70 -0.11
CA LEU A 144 13.58 -17.27 -0.11
C LEU A 144 14.18 -16.78 -1.42
N THR A 145 14.02 -15.49 -1.69
CA THR A 145 14.66 -14.79 -2.82
C THR A 145 15.11 -13.42 -2.40
N ILE A 146 16.15 -12.90 -3.05
CA ILE A 146 16.42 -11.46 -3.08
C ILE A 146 15.42 -10.84 -4.04
N ARG A 147 14.63 -9.88 -3.55
CA ARG A 147 13.60 -9.19 -4.35
C ARG A 147 14.16 -8.03 -5.13
N CYS A 148 15.02 -7.25 -4.49
CA CYS A 148 15.70 -6.12 -5.10
C CYS A 148 16.91 -5.70 -4.29
N ILE A 149 17.72 -4.88 -4.92
CA ILE A 149 18.77 -4.07 -4.31
C ILE A 149 18.20 -2.65 -4.24
N PRO A 150 17.85 -2.12 -3.05
CA PRO A 150 17.33 -0.77 -2.92
C PRO A 150 18.32 0.26 -3.46
N PHE A 151 17.82 1.35 -4.04
CA PHE A 151 18.68 2.46 -4.49
C PHE A 151 19.29 3.22 -3.31
N ASP A 152 18.58 3.30 -2.19
CA ASP A 152 18.98 3.94 -0.94
C ASP A 152 19.81 2.97 -0.11
N GLN A 153 21.07 2.78 -0.47
CA GLN A 153 22.02 1.97 0.30
C GLN A 153 22.44 2.68 1.59
N SER A 154 22.55 1.93 2.69
CA SER A 154 22.94 2.50 3.99
C SER A 154 24.38 3.01 4.03
N GLY A 155 25.25 2.53 3.13
CA GLY A 155 26.68 2.83 3.14
C GLY A 155 27.45 2.21 4.30
N SER A 156 26.80 1.44 5.17
CA SER A 156 27.43 0.76 6.31
C SER A 156 27.86 -0.65 5.95
N GLU A 157 28.82 -1.17 6.71
CA GLU A 157 29.20 -2.59 6.69
C GLU A 157 28.40 -3.39 7.71
N GLY A 158 28.25 -4.69 7.45
CA GLY A 158 27.60 -5.61 8.37
C GLY A 158 27.93 -7.06 8.08
N GLU A 159 27.24 -7.96 8.77
CA GLU A 159 27.33 -9.39 8.51
C GLU A 159 26.39 -9.77 7.34
N CYS A 160 26.90 -10.55 6.39
CA CYS A 160 26.09 -11.12 5.33
C CYS A 160 25.07 -12.09 5.93
N LEU A 161 23.78 -11.81 5.74
CA LEU A 161 22.71 -12.63 6.33
C LEU A 161 22.62 -14.06 5.80
N LEU A 162 23.33 -14.37 4.71
CA LEU A 162 23.36 -15.72 4.15
C LEU A 162 24.58 -16.53 4.60
N SER A 163 25.77 -15.91 4.61
CA SER A 163 27.02 -16.62 4.87
C SER A 163 27.64 -16.34 6.25
N GLY A 164 27.15 -15.35 6.98
CA GLY A 164 27.79 -14.91 8.23
C GLY A 164 29.11 -14.15 8.05
N LYS A 165 29.59 -13.94 6.80
CA LYS A 165 30.82 -13.19 6.54
C LYS A 165 30.63 -11.71 6.93
N LYS A 166 31.61 -11.15 7.65
CA LYS A 166 31.66 -9.73 8.00
C LYS A 166 32.13 -8.87 6.82
N GLY A 167 31.85 -7.56 6.86
CA GLY A 167 32.25 -6.62 5.84
C GLY A 167 31.35 -6.60 4.61
N ALA A 168 30.16 -7.16 4.67
CA ALA A 168 29.17 -7.04 3.61
C ALA A 168 28.60 -5.61 3.58
N THR A 169 28.59 -4.97 2.41
CA THR A 169 28.17 -3.57 2.24
C THR A 169 26.85 -3.42 1.52
N LEU A 170 26.44 -4.43 0.73
CA LEU A 170 25.25 -4.36 -0.13
C LEU A 170 23.98 -4.63 0.66
N ASP A 171 23.09 -3.62 0.75
CA ASP A 171 21.73 -3.81 1.28
C ASP A 171 20.86 -4.46 0.23
N VAL A 172 20.14 -5.52 0.60
CA VAL A 172 19.16 -6.20 -0.25
C VAL A 172 17.86 -6.46 0.51
N ILE A 173 16.78 -6.68 -0.23
CA ILE A 173 15.49 -7.08 0.33
C ILE A 173 15.28 -8.56 0.09
N TYR A 174 15.14 -9.31 1.16
CA TYR A 174 14.81 -10.73 1.14
C TYR A 174 13.32 -10.95 1.40
N ALA A 175 12.73 -11.93 0.74
CA ALA A 175 11.36 -12.37 1.04
C ALA A 175 11.14 -13.82 0.62
N ARG A 176 10.04 -14.44 1.12
CA ARG A 176 9.62 -15.77 0.65
C ARG A 176 9.24 -15.72 -0.82
N SER A 177 9.64 -16.78 -1.56
CA SER A 177 9.09 -17.04 -2.90
C SER A 177 7.68 -17.64 -2.76
N TYR A 178 6.84 -17.28 -3.71
CA TYR A 178 5.49 -17.84 -3.87
C TYR A 178 5.56 -19.20 -4.54
#